data_0d791aff723ec8974c64950596ac47a9
#
_entry.id   0d791aff723ec8974c64950596ac47a9
#
_cell.length_a   1.000
_cell.length_b   1.000
_cell.length_c   1.000
_cell.angle_alpha   90.00
_cell.angle_beta   90.00
_cell.angle_gamma   90.00
#
_symmetry.space_group_name_H-M   'P 1'
#
loop_
_entity.id
_entity.type
_entity.pdbx_description
1 polymer ?
#
loop_
_entity_poly.entity_id
_entity_poly.type
_entity_poly.pdbx_seq_one_letter_code
_entity_poly.pdbx_strand_id
1 'polypeptide(L)'
;VSDDVRIRQLTEGMLSCPADKSTLGQWAQRIGMSERSLSRTLQQQMGMSFGHWRRQLHVMLALQRLTQGESVQTVALDLGYESASGFVTMFRKAVGKPPARYLAERNASGETLGGAITM
;
A
#
# COMPACT_ATOMS: atom_id res chain seq x y z
N VAL A 1 7.11 -12.67 -7.27
CA VAL A 1 8.34 -11.90 -7.11
C VAL A 1 8.91 -11.54 -8.46
N SER A 2 9.23 -10.29 -8.65
CA SER A 2 9.78 -9.83 -9.91
C SER A 2 11.28 -10.13 -9.99
N ASP A 3 11.70 -10.65 -11.14
CA ASP A 3 13.12 -10.86 -11.41
C ASP A 3 13.78 -9.60 -11.98
N ASP A 4 12.99 -8.58 -12.30
CA ASP A 4 13.51 -7.34 -12.85
C ASP A 4 14.08 -6.49 -11.72
N VAL A 5 15.39 -6.23 -11.79
CA VAL A 5 16.10 -5.46 -10.77
C VAL A 5 15.50 -4.06 -10.60
N ARG A 6 15.05 -3.46 -11.69
CA ARG A 6 14.50 -2.11 -11.64
C ARG A 6 13.15 -2.08 -10.93
N ILE A 7 12.32 -3.09 -11.13
CA ILE A 7 11.05 -3.21 -10.41
C ILE A 7 11.31 -3.46 -8.94
N ARG A 8 12.33 -4.26 -8.62
CA ARG A 8 12.72 -4.49 -7.24
C ARG A 8 13.17 -3.20 -6.57
N GLN A 9 13.92 -2.36 -7.28
CA GLN A 9 14.33 -1.05 -6.75
C GLN A 9 13.12 -0.18 -6.43
N LEU A 10 12.11 -0.18 -7.30
CA LEU A 10 10.87 0.56 -7.05
C LEU A 10 10.17 0.03 -5.80
N THR A 11 10.01 -1.28 -5.71
CA THR A 11 9.33 -1.91 -4.59
C THR A 11 10.05 -1.62 -3.27
N GLU A 12 11.35 -1.79 -3.25
CA GLU A 12 12.13 -1.53 -2.05
C GLU A 12 12.10 -0.05 -1.66
N GLY A 13 12.14 0.84 -2.65
CA GLY A 13 12.05 2.26 -2.39
C GLY A 13 10.70 2.64 -1.76
N MET A 14 9.62 2.08 -2.26
CA MET A 14 8.30 2.35 -1.72
C MET A 14 8.11 1.75 -0.32
N LEU A 15 8.69 0.58 -0.08
CA LEU A 15 8.63 -0.02 1.26
C LEU A 15 9.45 0.75 2.28
N SER A 16 10.58 1.30 1.85
CA SER A 16 11.45 2.10 2.73
C SER A 16 10.80 3.43 3.10
N CYS A 17 10.05 4.02 2.17
CA CYS A 17 9.38 5.29 2.41
C CYS A 17 7.99 5.26 1.78
N PRO A 18 7.01 4.63 2.46
CA PRO A 18 5.66 4.54 1.89
C PRO A 18 4.98 5.88 1.67
N ALA A 19 5.44 6.93 2.34
CA ALA A 19 4.89 8.27 2.18
C ALA A 19 5.44 9.01 0.96
N ASP A 20 6.36 8.41 0.23
CA ASP A 20 6.96 9.04 -0.95
C ASP A 20 5.87 9.27 -2.00
N LYS A 21 5.64 10.54 -2.34
CA LYS A 21 4.59 10.94 -3.27
C LYS A 21 5.09 11.09 -4.70
N SER A 22 6.26 10.56 -5.00
CA SER A 22 6.82 10.64 -6.34
C SER A 22 5.89 10.03 -7.37
N THR A 23 5.83 10.68 -8.52
CA THR A 23 5.04 10.18 -9.65
C THR A 23 5.75 9.00 -10.30
N LEU A 24 5.02 8.28 -11.14
CA LEU A 24 5.61 7.20 -11.92
C LEU A 24 6.79 7.69 -12.77
N GLY A 25 6.64 8.89 -13.37
CA GLY A 25 7.72 9.47 -14.16
C GLY A 25 8.97 9.74 -13.34
N GLN A 26 8.79 10.23 -12.12
CA GLN A 26 9.91 10.48 -11.22
C GLN A 26 10.60 9.18 -10.81
N TRP A 27 9.83 8.15 -10.52
CA TRP A 27 10.39 6.84 -10.21
C TRP A 27 11.14 6.25 -11.40
N ALA A 28 10.55 6.37 -12.59
CA ALA A 28 11.18 5.88 -13.81
C ALA A 28 12.55 6.53 -13.99
N GLN A 29 12.62 7.83 -13.77
CA GLN A 29 13.86 8.58 -13.89
C GLN A 29 14.93 8.05 -12.92
N ARG A 30 14.54 7.78 -11.67
CA ARG A 30 15.47 7.27 -10.66
C ARG A 30 16.04 5.91 -11.00
N ILE A 31 15.24 5.06 -11.61
CA ILE A 31 15.65 3.68 -11.89
C ILE A 31 16.11 3.48 -13.34
N GLY A 32 16.20 4.57 -14.11
CA GLY A 32 16.78 4.51 -15.46
C GLY A 32 15.87 3.93 -16.51
N MET A 33 14.56 4.14 -16.39
CA MET A 33 13.57 3.69 -17.39
C MET A 33 12.76 4.87 -17.87
N SER A 34 12.14 4.73 -19.05
CA SER A 34 11.11 5.68 -19.44
C SER A 34 9.83 5.38 -18.64
N GLU A 35 9.01 6.41 -18.46
CA GLU A 35 7.73 6.23 -17.78
C GLU A 35 6.88 5.17 -18.46
N ARG A 36 6.87 5.19 -19.78
CA ARG A 36 6.08 4.24 -20.57
C ARG A 36 6.55 2.80 -20.35
N SER A 37 7.86 2.59 -20.35
CA SER A 37 8.42 1.26 -20.10
C SER A 37 8.11 0.78 -18.70
N LEU A 38 8.24 1.66 -17.72
CA LEU A 38 7.94 1.29 -16.33
C LEU A 38 6.46 0.95 -16.17
N SER A 39 5.58 1.75 -16.75
CA SER A 39 4.14 1.48 -16.69
C SER A 39 3.80 0.12 -17.29
N ARG A 40 4.38 -0.18 -18.45
CA ARG A 40 4.16 -1.46 -19.12
C ARG A 40 4.67 -2.63 -18.27
N THR A 41 5.86 -2.48 -17.74
CA THR A 41 6.47 -3.54 -16.92
C THR A 41 5.65 -3.81 -15.67
N LEU A 42 5.17 -2.76 -15.00
CA LEU A 42 4.32 -2.92 -13.82
C LEU A 42 3.02 -3.65 -14.19
N GLN A 43 2.40 -3.26 -15.31
CA GLN A 43 1.17 -3.91 -15.76
C GLN A 43 1.41 -5.38 -16.05
N GLN A 44 2.53 -5.71 -16.65
CA GLN A 44 2.86 -7.09 -16.98
C GLN A 44 3.18 -7.93 -15.75
N GLN A 45 3.93 -7.37 -14.81
CA GLN A 45 4.41 -8.13 -13.65
C GLN A 45 3.47 -8.08 -12.46
N MET A 46 2.78 -6.96 -12.24
CA MET A 46 1.90 -6.77 -11.10
C MET A 46 0.42 -6.88 -11.47
N GLY A 47 0.10 -6.79 -12.77
CA GLY A 47 -1.27 -6.85 -13.23
C GLY A 47 -2.09 -5.61 -12.91
N MET A 48 -1.45 -4.50 -12.59
CA MET A 48 -2.16 -3.29 -12.18
C MET A 48 -1.32 -2.04 -12.44
N SER A 49 -1.98 -0.89 -12.42
CA SER A 49 -1.30 0.40 -12.59
C SER A 49 -0.48 0.72 -11.34
N PHE A 50 0.45 1.66 -11.51
CA PHE A 50 1.27 2.13 -10.39
C PHE A 50 0.41 2.71 -9.26
N GLY A 51 -0.59 3.53 -9.60
CA GLY A 51 -1.46 4.10 -8.57
C GLY A 51 -2.24 3.05 -7.80
N HIS A 52 -2.75 2.06 -8.50
CA HIS A 52 -3.46 0.95 -7.87
C HIS A 52 -2.51 0.16 -6.96
N TRP A 53 -1.31 -0.14 -7.46
CA TRP A 53 -0.31 -0.89 -6.70
C TRP A 53 0.09 -0.14 -5.42
N ARG A 54 0.29 1.19 -5.53
CA ARG A 54 0.65 1.99 -4.36
C ARG A 54 -0.46 1.95 -3.30
N ARG A 55 -1.73 2.04 -3.73
CA ARG A 55 -2.84 1.99 -2.78
C ARG A 55 -2.94 0.62 -2.11
N GLN A 56 -2.69 -0.46 -2.85
CA GLN A 56 -2.66 -1.79 -2.27
C GLN A 56 -1.56 -1.91 -1.22
N LEU A 57 -0.40 -1.36 -1.51
CA LEU A 57 0.70 -1.35 -0.56
C LEU A 57 0.33 -0.59 0.72
N HIS A 58 -0.29 0.59 0.56
CA HIS A 58 -0.72 1.38 1.70
C HIS A 58 -1.76 0.63 2.55
N VAL A 59 -2.70 -0.05 1.92
CA VAL A 59 -3.71 -0.83 2.63
C VAL A 59 -3.03 -1.95 3.43
N MET A 60 -2.11 -2.67 2.82
CA MET A 60 -1.41 -3.75 3.49
C MET A 60 -0.62 -3.26 4.70
N LEU A 61 0.15 -2.19 4.53
CA LEU A 61 0.94 -1.63 5.62
C LEU A 61 0.05 -1.08 6.72
N ALA A 62 -1.06 -0.43 6.34
CA ALA A 62 -2.01 0.10 7.31
C ALA A 62 -2.62 -1.02 8.15
N LEU A 63 -3.03 -2.11 7.52
CA LEU A 63 -3.63 -3.22 8.25
C LEU A 63 -2.67 -3.81 9.27
N GLN A 64 -1.41 -3.94 8.90
CA GLN A 64 -0.40 -4.44 9.84
C GLN A 64 -0.31 -3.55 11.07
N ARG A 65 -0.27 -2.23 10.88
CA ARG A 65 -0.11 -1.28 11.97
C ARG A 65 -1.37 -1.14 12.81
N LEU A 66 -2.52 -1.12 12.15
CA LEU A 66 -3.80 -0.99 12.86
C LEU A 66 -4.09 -2.21 13.73
N THR A 67 -3.73 -3.41 13.25
CA THR A 67 -3.91 -4.62 14.07
C THR A 67 -2.95 -4.65 15.24
N GLN A 68 -1.87 -3.88 15.18
CA GLN A 68 -0.95 -3.74 16.31
C GLN A 68 -1.39 -2.67 17.31
N GLY A 69 -2.54 -2.04 17.07
CA GLY A 69 -3.10 -1.07 18.00
C GLY A 69 -2.78 0.38 17.68
N GLU A 70 -2.10 0.67 16.58
CA GLU A 70 -1.82 2.05 16.20
C GLU A 70 -3.09 2.75 15.75
N SER A 71 -3.16 4.06 15.96
CA SER A 71 -4.34 4.85 15.60
C SER A 71 -4.41 5.09 14.10
N VAL A 72 -5.62 5.25 13.60
CA VAL A 72 -5.85 5.60 12.18
C VAL A 72 -5.13 6.91 11.83
N GLN A 73 -5.18 7.88 12.74
CA GLN A 73 -4.52 9.18 12.55
C GLN A 73 -3.02 9.01 12.31
N THR A 74 -2.36 8.26 13.18
CA THR A 74 -0.91 8.06 13.09
C THR A 74 -0.56 7.32 11.80
N VAL A 75 -1.27 6.26 11.49
CA VAL A 75 -1.01 5.47 10.29
C VAL A 75 -1.21 6.31 9.04
N ALA A 76 -2.29 7.08 8.99
CA ALA A 76 -2.59 7.93 7.83
C ALA A 76 -1.46 8.92 7.57
N LEU A 77 -1.01 9.61 8.60
CA LEU A 77 0.04 10.60 8.46
C LEU A 77 1.36 9.96 8.07
N ASP A 78 1.69 8.82 8.64
CA ASP A 78 2.93 8.11 8.32
C ASP A 78 2.96 7.59 6.90
N LEU A 79 1.79 7.29 6.33
CA LEU A 79 1.70 6.86 4.94
C LEU A 79 1.62 8.02 3.95
N GLY A 80 1.68 9.25 4.45
CA GLY A 80 1.74 10.43 3.60
C GLY A 80 0.41 11.07 3.28
N TYR A 81 -0.66 10.69 3.95
CA TYR A 81 -1.96 11.34 3.79
C TYR A 81 -2.01 12.61 4.63
N GLU A 82 -2.68 13.64 4.12
CA GLU A 82 -2.75 14.91 4.82
C GLU A 82 -3.63 14.83 6.07
N SER A 83 -4.54 13.87 6.10
CA SER A 83 -5.45 13.70 7.21
C SER A 83 -5.94 12.26 7.28
N ALA A 84 -6.48 11.88 8.44
CA ALA A 84 -7.12 10.58 8.58
C ALA A 84 -8.27 10.42 7.59
N SER A 85 -8.99 11.50 7.31
CA SER A 85 -10.13 11.49 6.40
C SER A 85 -9.71 11.06 5.00
N GLY A 86 -8.61 11.60 4.49
CA GLY A 86 -8.10 11.22 3.16
C GLY A 86 -7.73 9.76 3.09
N PHE A 87 -7.07 9.26 4.13
CA PHE A 87 -6.72 7.85 4.21
C PHE A 87 -7.97 6.96 4.26
N VAL A 88 -8.94 7.32 5.09
CA VAL A 88 -10.17 6.55 5.22
C VAL A 88 -10.92 6.47 3.88
N THR A 89 -10.96 7.57 3.14
CA THR A 89 -11.59 7.60 1.83
C THR A 89 -10.90 6.62 0.88
N MET A 90 -9.57 6.63 0.85
CA MET A 90 -8.81 5.71 0.02
C MET A 90 -9.07 4.25 0.43
N PHE A 91 -9.05 3.99 1.74
CA PHE A 91 -9.24 2.64 2.26
C PHE A 91 -10.64 2.10 1.88
N ARG A 92 -11.68 2.93 2.04
CA ARG A 92 -13.05 2.53 1.68
C ARG A 92 -13.17 2.19 0.21
N LYS A 93 -12.53 2.96 -0.66
CA LYS A 93 -12.56 2.69 -2.10
C LYS A 93 -11.82 1.40 -2.44
N ALA A 94 -10.73 1.12 -1.75
CA ALA A 94 -9.92 -0.05 -2.05
C ALA A 94 -10.50 -1.34 -1.45
N VAL A 95 -11.08 -1.25 -0.26
CA VAL A 95 -11.50 -2.43 0.52
C VAL A 95 -13.01 -2.59 0.59
N GLY A 96 -13.75 -1.49 0.38
CA GLY A 96 -15.21 -1.50 0.40
C GLY A 96 -15.84 -1.07 1.71
N LYS A 97 -15.05 -0.86 2.76
CA LYS A 97 -15.53 -0.40 4.05
C LYS A 97 -14.42 0.35 4.78
N PRO A 98 -14.78 1.19 5.77
CA PRO A 98 -13.77 1.94 6.52
C PRO A 98 -12.89 1.03 7.38
N PRO A 99 -11.68 1.49 7.75
CA PRO A 99 -10.77 0.67 8.55
C PRO A 99 -11.36 0.17 9.86
N ALA A 100 -12.05 1.03 10.59
CA ALA A 100 -12.62 0.64 11.87
C ALA A 100 -13.63 -0.49 11.72
N ARG A 101 -14.48 -0.40 10.70
CA ARG A 101 -15.48 -1.44 10.44
C ARG A 101 -14.81 -2.74 9.98
N TYR A 102 -13.81 -2.61 9.12
CA TYR A 102 -13.06 -3.78 8.64
C TYR A 102 -12.46 -4.54 9.82
N LEU A 103 -11.79 -3.83 10.73
CA LEU A 103 -11.16 -4.44 11.89
C LEU A 103 -12.17 -5.04 12.85
N ALA A 104 -13.30 -4.34 13.07
CA ALA A 104 -14.35 -4.83 13.95
C ALA A 104 -14.94 -6.12 13.42
N GLU A 105 -15.19 -6.20 12.12
CA GLU A 105 -15.75 -7.41 11.51
C GLU A 105 -14.77 -8.58 11.54
N ARG A 106 -13.48 -8.30 11.35
CA ARG A 106 -12.46 -9.36 11.47
C ARG A 106 -12.40 -9.88 12.89
N ASN A 107 -12.42 -9.00 13.87
CA ASN A 107 -12.36 -9.41 15.29
C ASN A 107 -13.62 -10.18 15.67
N ALA A 108 -14.77 -9.77 15.17
CA ALA A 108 -16.03 -10.46 15.46
C ALA A 108 -16.05 -11.86 14.88
N SER A 109 -15.39 -12.09 13.75
CA SER A 109 -15.30 -13.42 13.14
C SER A 109 -14.19 -14.27 13.76
N GLY A 110 -13.42 -13.71 14.68
CA GLY A 110 -12.30 -14.39 15.29
C GLY A 110 -11.07 -14.45 14.42
N GLU A 111 -11.08 -13.78 13.28
CA GLU A 111 -9.96 -13.78 12.36
C GLU A 111 -9.07 -12.56 12.61
N THR A 112 -7.83 -12.83 12.97
CA THR A 112 -6.82 -11.80 13.09
C THR A 112 -5.61 -12.27 12.33
N LEU A 113 -4.73 -11.34 11.97
CA LEU A 113 -3.50 -11.72 11.29
C LEU A 113 -2.66 -12.65 12.14
N GLY A 114 -2.54 -12.35 13.42
CA GLY A 114 -1.79 -13.21 14.33
C GLY A 114 -2.44 -14.56 14.52
N GLY A 115 -3.76 -14.59 14.68
CA GLY A 115 -4.50 -15.82 14.84
C GLY A 115 -4.39 -16.72 13.64
N ALA A 116 -4.48 -16.16 12.46
CA ALA A 116 -4.37 -16.91 11.22
C ALA A 116 -2.99 -17.57 11.10
N ILE A 117 -1.96 -16.85 11.52
CA ILE A 117 -0.58 -17.32 11.40
C ILE A 117 -0.28 -18.41 12.42
N THR A 118 -0.81 -18.27 13.63
CA THR A 118 -0.48 -19.18 14.72
C THR A 118 -1.22 -20.50 14.62
N MET A 119 -2.21 -20.57 13.79
CA MET A 119 -2.90 -21.83 13.58
C MET A 119 -2.06 -22.81 12.78
#